data_d77fa5761dad78a6d3f7c7f6e54419be
#
_entry.id   d77fa5761dad78a6d3f7c7f6e54419be
#
_cell.length_a   1.000
_cell.length_b   1.000
_cell.length_c   1.000
_cell.angle_alpha   90.00
_cell.angle_beta   90.00
_cell.angle_gamma   90.00
#
_symmetry.space_group_name_H-M   'P 1'
#
loop_
_entity.id
_entity.type
_entity.pdbx_description
1 polymer ?
#
loop_
_entity_poly.entity_id
_entity_poly.type
_entity_poly.pdbx_seq_one_letter_code
_entity_poly.pdbx_strand_id
1 'polypeptide(L)'
;RLNDFKMKFVIPTDKLKAVFNAAIKECRTKTLNHIKLPEEESFKVEYVKDKPWGAYNWYKGNFFSLIEVNTDLPIFIDRAVDLAAHEGYPGHHVYNVLLESNLSKKRNWAEFKVYALFSPQSLIAEGTANYGIPMAFPGDERIKFEKEVLFPLAGLNPEEADLYYKV
;
A
#
# COMPACT_ATOMS: atom_id res chain seq x y z
N ARG A 1 18.94 -22.20 -0.55
CA ARG A 1 20.01 -21.17 -0.39
C ARG A 1 19.45 -19.76 -0.60
N LEU A 2 18.84 -19.43 -1.76
CA LEU A 2 18.24 -18.12 -2.01
C LEU A 2 17.01 -17.88 -1.13
N ASN A 3 16.11 -18.86 -1.07
CA ASN A 3 14.93 -18.79 -0.19
C ASN A 3 15.32 -18.65 1.28
N ASP A 4 16.34 -19.38 1.74
CA ASP A 4 16.83 -19.29 3.13
C ASP A 4 17.35 -17.89 3.44
N PHE A 5 18.02 -17.26 2.46
CA PHE A 5 18.45 -15.87 2.60
C PHE A 5 17.27 -14.92 2.70
N LYS A 6 16.30 -14.99 1.77
CA LYS A 6 15.11 -14.12 1.77
C LYS A 6 14.28 -14.27 3.02
N MET A 7 14.16 -15.47 3.57
CA MET A 7 13.39 -15.71 4.82
C MET A 7 13.91 -14.92 6.04
N LYS A 8 15.15 -14.44 6.02
CA LYS A 8 15.66 -13.56 7.07
C LYS A 8 15.01 -12.18 7.09
N PHE A 9 14.36 -11.78 6.00
CA PHE A 9 13.77 -10.46 5.81
C PHE A 9 12.23 -10.46 5.93
N VAL A 10 11.69 -11.52 6.52
CA VAL A 10 10.29 -11.58 6.91
C VAL A 10 10.06 -10.67 8.11
N ILE A 11 9.03 -9.83 8.03
CA ILE A 11 8.65 -8.97 9.14
C ILE A 11 8.06 -9.84 10.27
N PRO A 12 8.60 -9.78 11.50
CA PRO A 12 8.01 -10.47 12.64
C PRO A 12 6.56 -10.02 12.86
N THR A 13 5.68 -10.95 13.20
CA THR A 13 4.23 -10.69 13.32
C THR A 13 3.91 -9.57 14.32
N ASP A 14 4.65 -9.49 15.43
CA ASP A 14 4.51 -8.43 16.44
C ASP A 14 4.99 -7.07 15.96
N LYS A 15 5.77 -7.00 14.88
CA LYS A 15 6.29 -5.77 14.25
C LYS A 15 5.46 -5.30 13.06
N LEU A 16 4.62 -6.16 12.47
CA LEU A 16 3.83 -5.85 11.26
C LEU A 16 3.12 -4.50 11.37
N LYS A 17 2.38 -4.27 12.46
CA LYS A 17 1.63 -3.03 12.65
C LYS A 17 2.52 -1.79 12.66
N ALA A 18 3.67 -1.85 13.31
CA ALA A 18 4.60 -0.72 13.39
C ALA A 18 5.21 -0.41 12.02
N VAL A 19 5.65 -1.45 11.30
CA VAL A 19 6.26 -1.34 9.97
C VAL A 19 5.25 -0.81 8.96
N PHE A 20 4.04 -1.38 8.90
CA PHE A 20 2.99 -0.90 8.00
C PHE A 20 2.55 0.53 8.28
N ASN A 21 2.40 0.91 9.55
CA ASN A 21 2.05 2.28 9.91
C ASN A 21 3.12 3.29 9.46
N ALA A 22 4.40 2.94 9.57
CA ALA A 22 5.49 3.80 9.09
C ALA A 22 5.46 3.93 7.56
N ALA A 23 5.28 2.82 6.82
CA ALA A 23 5.15 2.83 5.38
C ALA A 23 3.94 3.66 4.92
N ILE A 24 2.77 3.46 5.52
CA ILE A 24 1.54 4.20 5.22
C ILE A 24 1.72 5.70 5.46
N LYS A 25 2.31 6.07 6.61
CA LYS A 25 2.56 7.47 6.96
C LYS A 25 3.45 8.15 5.91
N GLU A 26 4.52 7.50 5.50
CA GLU A 26 5.43 8.05 4.49
C GLU A 26 4.74 8.14 3.13
N CYS A 27 4.07 7.09 2.67
CA CYS A 27 3.29 7.09 1.43
C CYS A 27 2.26 8.23 1.41
N ARG A 28 1.53 8.41 2.53
CA ARG A 28 0.55 9.51 2.65
C ARG A 28 1.20 10.88 2.56
N THR A 29 2.29 11.09 3.29
CA THR A 29 3.02 12.36 3.28
C THR A 29 3.47 12.73 1.87
N LYS A 30 4.09 11.79 1.16
CA LYS A 30 4.54 11.98 -0.23
C LYS A 30 3.36 12.25 -1.18
N THR A 31 2.27 11.51 -1.04
CA THR A 31 1.06 11.71 -1.85
C THR A 31 0.46 13.09 -1.66
N LEU A 32 0.33 13.57 -0.42
CA LEU A 32 -0.26 14.87 -0.12
C LEU A 32 0.57 16.07 -0.59
N ASN A 33 1.85 15.87 -0.91
CA ASN A 33 2.66 16.90 -1.56
C ASN A 33 2.19 17.21 -3.00
N HIS A 34 1.44 16.29 -3.63
CA HIS A 34 1.03 16.38 -5.03
C HIS A 34 -0.49 16.35 -5.23
N ILE A 35 -1.23 15.72 -4.33
CA ILE A 35 -2.68 15.48 -4.46
C ILE A 35 -3.41 16.01 -3.22
N LYS A 36 -4.41 16.85 -3.46
CA LYS A 36 -5.34 17.27 -2.38
C LYS A 36 -6.44 16.23 -2.23
N LEU A 37 -6.59 15.72 -1.03
CA LEU A 37 -7.66 14.80 -0.66
C LEU A 37 -8.65 15.49 0.28
N PRO A 38 -9.91 15.02 0.35
CA PRO A 38 -10.87 15.45 1.38
C PRO A 38 -10.30 15.25 2.79
N GLU A 39 -10.59 16.14 3.71
CA GLU A 39 -10.07 16.06 5.09
C GLU A 39 -10.58 14.83 5.84
N GLU A 40 -11.78 14.36 5.46
CA GLU A 40 -12.45 13.20 6.07
C GLU A 40 -11.92 11.85 5.57
N GLU A 41 -11.01 11.87 4.56
CA GLU A 41 -10.49 10.62 4.01
C GLU A 41 -9.72 9.81 5.06
N SER A 42 -9.98 8.53 5.08
CA SER A 42 -9.31 7.63 6.01
C SER A 42 -9.40 6.18 5.57
N PHE A 43 -8.55 5.34 6.12
CA PHE A 43 -8.72 3.90 6.04
C PHE A 43 -8.28 3.19 7.32
N LYS A 44 -8.72 1.95 7.47
CA LYS A 44 -8.30 1.04 8.52
C LYS A 44 -7.59 -0.16 7.89
N VAL A 45 -6.50 -0.61 8.50
CA VAL A 45 -5.84 -1.85 8.12
C VAL A 45 -6.25 -2.95 9.09
N GLU A 46 -6.67 -4.09 8.56
CA GLU A 46 -6.95 -5.32 9.31
C GLU A 46 -6.04 -6.45 8.81
N TYR A 47 -5.50 -7.21 9.77
CA TYR A 47 -4.72 -8.40 9.48
C TYR A 47 -5.63 -9.62 9.54
N VAL A 48 -5.74 -10.31 8.40
CA VAL A 48 -6.69 -11.42 8.21
C VAL A 48 -5.97 -12.71 7.87
N LYS A 49 -6.70 -13.82 7.92
CA LYS A 49 -6.25 -15.15 7.49
C LYS A 49 -7.33 -15.82 6.63
N ASP A 50 -6.98 -16.93 6.02
CA ASP A 50 -7.87 -17.74 5.20
C ASP A 50 -8.49 -16.96 4.04
N LYS A 51 -7.65 -16.14 3.36
CA LYS A 51 -8.04 -15.33 2.19
C LYS A 51 -7.28 -15.78 0.94
N PRO A 52 -7.93 -15.75 -0.24
CA PRO A 52 -7.27 -16.07 -1.50
C PRO A 52 -6.36 -14.95 -2.04
N TRP A 53 -6.35 -13.78 -1.41
CA TRP A 53 -5.52 -12.62 -1.77
C TRP A 53 -4.44 -12.34 -0.74
N GLY A 54 -3.38 -11.61 -1.14
CA GLY A 54 -2.34 -11.12 -0.24
C GLY A 54 -2.75 -9.86 0.51
N ALA A 55 -3.37 -8.92 -0.20
CA ALA A 55 -4.04 -7.75 0.37
C ALA A 55 -5.23 -7.35 -0.50
N TYR A 56 -6.15 -6.58 0.04
CA TYR A 56 -7.31 -6.08 -0.68
C TYR A 56 -7.84 -4.79 -0.08
N ASN A 57 -8.19 -3.81 -0.93
CA ASN A 57 -8.85 -2.57 -0.52
C ASN A 57 -10.37 -2.67 -0.76
N TRP A 58 -11.13 -2.65 0.32
CA TRP A 58 -12.58 -2.52 0.31
C TRP A 58 -12.95 -1.05 0.45
N TYR A 59 -13.20 -0.36 -0.66
CA TYR A 59 -13.74 1.00 -0.59
C TYR A 59 -15.20 0.97 -0.13
N LYS A 60 -15.49 1.63 0.99
CA LYS A 60 -16.81 1.61 1.64
C LYS A 60 -17.65 2.86 1.34
N GLY A 61 -17.13 3.78 0.53
CA GLY A 61 -17.74 5.09 0.33
C GLY A 61 -17.44 6.05 1.48
N ASN A 62 -17.92 7.29 1.34
CA ASN A 62 -17.64 8.37 2.29
C ASN A 62 -16.15 8.56 2.56
N PHE A 63 -15.34 8.42 1.52
CA PHE A 63 -13.87 8.55 1.56
C PHE A 63 -13.17 7.57 2.51
N PHE A 64 -13.82 6.44 2.82
CA PHE A 64 -13.29 5.43 3.73
C PHE A 64 -13.01 4.10 3.02
N SER A 65 -11.83 3.53 3.32
CA SER A 65 -11.45 2.17 2.91
C SER A 65 -11.20 1.26 4.11
N LEU A 66 -11.51 -0.03 3.94
CA LEU A 66 -10.98 -1.10 4.77
C LEU A 66 -9.93 -1.86 3.95
N ILE A 67 -8.69 -1.88 4.42
CA ILE A 67 -7.60 -2.61 3.79
C ILE A 67 -7.34 -3.88 4.59
N GLU A 68 -7.55 -5.03 3.96
CA GLU A 68 -7.21 -6.32 4.54
C GLU A 68 -5.82 -6.75 4.07
N VAL A 69 -4.96 -7.19 4.99
CA VAL A 69 -3.65 -7.78 4.71
C VAL A 69 -3.65 -9.21 5.22
N ASN A 70 -3.50 -10.17 4.29
CA ASN A 70 -3.46 -11.58 4.63
C ASN A 70 -2.11 -11.97 5.21
N THR A 71 -2.13 -12.62 6.37
CA THR A 71 -0.95 -13.04 7.12
C THR A 71 -0.70 -14.55 7.09
N ASP A 72 -1.33 -15.29 6.17
CA ASP A 72 -1.11 -16.72 6.01
C ASP A 72 0.29 -17.03 5.47
N LEU A 73 0.81 -16.12 4.65
CA LEU A 73 2.15 -16.24 4.09
C LEU A 73 3.10 -15.22 4.75
N PRO A 74 4.39 -15.52 4.79
CA PRO A 74 5.39 -14.58 5.27
C PRO A 74 5.34 -13.25 4.50
N ILE A 75 5.30 -12.13 5.21
CA ILE A 75 5.33 -10.79 4.62
C ILE A 75 6.77 -10.28 4.70
N PHE A 76 7.41 -10.15 3.55
CA PHE A 76 8.76 -9.61 3.45
C PHE A 76 8.78 -8.09 3.61
N ILE A 77 9.93 -7.55 3.99
CA ILE A 77 10.07 -6.13 4.35
C ILE A 77 9.71 -5.18 3.19
N ASP A 78 10.05 -5.52 1.96
CA ASP A 78 9.73 -4.76 0.76
C ASP A 78 8.21 -4.71 0.47
N ARG A 79 7.45 -5.72 0.93
CA ARG A 79 6.00 -5.74 0.75
C ARG A 79 5.28 -4.67 1.57
N ALA A 80 5.92 -4.13 2.62
CA ALA A 80 5.29 -3.08 3.43
C ALA A 80 5.05 -1.80 2.63
N VAL A 81 6.05 -1.34 1.85
CA VAL A 81 5.89 -0.18 0.95
C VAL A 81 4.98 -0.51 -0.22
N ASP A 82 5.14 -1.70 -0.84
CA ASP A 82 4.29 -2.13 -1.96
C ASP A 82 2.81 -2.08 -1.58
N LEU A 83 2.43 -2.72 -0.48
CA LEU A 83 1.03 -2.78 -0.06
C LEU A 83 0.52 -1.43 0.45
N ALA A 84 1.35 -0.66 1.19
CA ALA A 84 0.98 0.67 1.65
C ALA A 84 0.72 1.63 0.47
N ALA A 85 1.52 1.55 -0.59
CA ALA A 85 1.36 2.37 -1.77
C ALA A 85 0.21 1.87 -2.66
N HIS A 86 0.15 0.58 -2.95
CA HIS A 86 -0.84 -0.02 -3.84
C HIS A 86 -2.26 0.07 -3.28
N GLU A 87 -2.46 -0.39 -2.04
CA GLU A 87 -3.79 -0.39 -1.42
C GLU A 87 -4.18 0.98 -0.85
N GLY A 88 -3.19 1.75 -0.37
CA GLY A 88 -3.37 3.02 0.30
C GLY A 88 -3.04 4.24 -0.56
N TYR A 89 -1.87 4.82 -0.33
CA TYR A 89 -1.41 6.10 -0.90
C TYR A 89 -0.17 5.93 -1.78
N PRO A 90 -0.24 6.28 -3.08
CA PRO A 90 -1.31 6.93 -3.84
C PRO A 90 -2.25 5.96 -4.58
N GLY A 91 -2.30 4.68 -4.22
CA GLY A 91 -3.00 3.62 -4.96
C GLY A 91 -4.52 3.61 -4.83
N HIS A 92 -5.09 2.41 -4.60
CA HIS A 92 -6.54 2.18 -4.65
C HIS A 92 -7.37 3.10 -3.76
N HIS A 93 -6.91 3.40 -2.55
CA HIS A 93 -7.65 4.32 -1.66
C HIS A 93 -7.78 5.70 -2.30
N VAL A 94 -6.66 6.30 -2.73
CA VAL A 94 -6.65 7.63 -3.37
C VAL A 94 -7.47 7.65 -4.66
N TYR A 95 -7.31 6.63 -5.50
CA TYR A 95 -8.08 6.48 -6.72
C TYR A 95 -9.59 6.53 -6.45
N ASN A 96 -10.08 5.74 -5.51
CA ASN A 96 -11.49 5.67 -5.15
C ASN A 96 -12.01 6.96 -4.50
N VAL A 97 -11.21 7.58 -3.62
CA VAL A 97 -11.53 8.88 -3.00
C VAL A 97 -11.70 9.96 -4.07
N LEU A 98 -10.80 10.01 -5.05
CA LEU A 98 -10.88 10.98 -6.16
C LEU A 98 -12.06 10.71 -7.09
N LEU A 99 -12.38 9.44 -7.40
CA LEU A 99 -13.58 9.07 -8.15
C LEU A 99 -14.83 9.52 -7.42
N GLU A 100 -14.96 9.21 -6.14
CA GLU A 100 -16.13 9.62 -5.36
C GLU A 100 -16.26 11.14 -5.30
N SER A 101 -15.18 11.84 -4.99
CA SER A 101 -15.20 13.30 -4.85
C SER A 101 -15.57 13.99 -6.16
N ASN A 102 -14.88 13.63 -7.25
CA ASN A 102 -14.96 14.39 -8.51
C ASN A 102 -16.06 13.91 -9.45
N LEU A 103 -16.32 12.62 -9.51
CA LEU A 103 -17.27 12.06 -10.47
C LEU A 103 -18.62 11.76 -9.80
N SER A 104 -18.61 11.02 -8.70
CA SER A 104 -19.84 10.61 -8.04
C SER A 104 -20.53 11.77 -7.32
N LYS A 105 -19.82 12.52 -6.48
CA LYS A 105 -20.41 13.63 -5.70
C LYS A 105 -20.53 14.91 -6.53
N LYS A 106 -19.43 15.37 -7.15
CA LYS A 106 -19.41 16.68 -7.82
C LYS A 106 -20.17 16.69 -9.16
N ARG A 107 -20.03 15.62 -9.96
CA ARG A 107 -20.69 15.51 -11.28
C ARG A 107 -21.96 14.69 -11.25
N ASN A 108 -22.28 14.02 -10.15
CA ASN A 108 -23.43 13.13 -9.98
C ASN A 108 -23.47 11.98 -11.01
N TRP A 109 -22.31 11.45 -11.38
CA TRP A 109 -22.18 10.29 -12.26
C TRP A 109 -22.38 9.01 -11.46
N ALA A 110 -23.58 8.42 -11.55
CA ALA A 110 -23.98 7.28 -10.73
C ALA A 110 -23.20 6.00 -11.03
N GLU A 111 -22.69 5.85 -12.25
CA GLU A 111 -21.88 4.71 -12.70
C GLU A 111 -20.60 4.51 -11.89
N PHE A 112 -20.04 5.60 -11.32
CA PHE A 112 -18.85 5.53 -10.47
C PHE A 112 -19.14 5.22 -9.00
N LYS A 113 -20.39 4.91 -8.65
CA LYS A 113 -20.77 4.36 -7.34
C LYS A 113 -20.62 2.85 -7.26
N VAL A 114 -20.44 2.19 -8.42
CA VAL A 114 -20.30 0.74 -8.53
C VAL A 114 -18.94 0.44 -9.14
N TYR A 115 -18.16 -0.40 -8.49
CA TYR A 115 -16.91 -0.91 -9.05
C TYR A 115 -17.16 -2.25 -9.73
N ALA A 116 -17.09 -2.26 -11.05
CA ALA A 116 -17.24 -3.48 -11.84
C ALA A 116 -15.88 -4.18 -11.94
N LEU A 117 -15.67 -5.23 -11.16
CA LEU A 117 -14.49 -6.07 -11.24
C LEU A 117 -14.39 -6.68 -12.66
N PHE A 118 -13.18 -6.83 -13.16
CA PHE A 118 -12.87 -7.30 -14.53
C PHE A 118 -13.38 -6.38 -15.67
N SER A 119 -13.52 -5.09 -15.38
CA SER A 119 -13.84 -4.05 -16.36
C SER A 119 -12.59 -3.30 -16.82
N PRO A 120 -12.66 -2.49 -17.90
CA PRO A 120 -11.58 -1.58 -18.25
C PRO A 120 -11.19 -0.62 -17.12
N GLN A 121 -12.12 -0.27 -16.23
CA GLN A 121 -11.84 0.52 -15.04
C GLN A 121 -10.89 -0.20 -14.08
N SER A 122 -11.02 -1.52 -13.94
CA SER A 122 -10.09 -2.33 -13.12
C SER A 122 -8.66 -2.26 -13.65
N LEU A 123 -8.48 -2.33 -14.98
CA LEU A 123 -7.15 -2.21 -15.57
C LEU A 123 -6.50 -0.86 -15.23
N ILE A 124 -7.27 0.22 -15.29
CA ILE A 124 -6.79 1.56 -14.92
C ILE A 124 -6.47 1.62 -13.42
N ALA A 125 -7.36 1.11 -12.58
CA ALA A 125 -7.17 1.11 -11.13
C ALA A 125 -5.92 0.33 -10.71
N GLU A 126 -5.73 -0.88 -11.23
CA GLU A 126 -4.54 -1.70 -10.96
C GLU A 126 -3.25 -1.07 -11.52
N GLY A 127 -3.30 -0.59 -12.75
CA GLY A 127 -2.16 0.06 -13.39
C GLY A 127 -1.70 1.31 -12.64
N THR A 128 -2.64 2.16 -12.22
CA THR A 128 -2.33 3.37 -11.45
C THR A 128 -1.86 3.04 -10.03
N ALA A 129 -2.42 2.02 -9.38
CA ALA A 129 -1.97 1.57 -8.06
C ALA A 129 -0.53 1.05 -8.11
N ASN A 130 -0.20 0.21 -9.09
CA ASN A 130 1.18 -0.28 -9.29
C ASN A 130 2.15 0.84 -9.64
N TYR A 131 1.76 1.76 -10.52
CA TYR A 131 2.60 2.92 -10.89
C TYR A 131 2.75 3.91 -9.74
N GLY A 132 1.82 3.94 -8.79
CA GLY A 132 1.88 4.75 -7.59
C GLY A 132 3.10 4.48 -6.72
N ILE A 133 3.61 3.24 -6.73
CA ILE A 133 4.78 2.84 -5.94
C ILE A 133 6.02 3.66 -6.34
N PRO A 134 6.49 3.64 -7.60
CA PRO A 134 7.64 4.44 -8.02
C PRO A 134 7.35 5.97 -8.04
N MET A 135 6.10 6.37 -8.10
CA MET A 135 5.73 7.79 -7.97
C MET A 135 5.91 8.29 -6.54
N ALA A 136 5.54 7.48 -5.54
CA ALA A 136 5.77 7.82 -4.13
C ALA A 136 7.26 7.75 -3.75
N PHE A 137 8.00 6.83 -4.36
CA PHE A 137 9.41 6.60 -4.05
C PHE A 137 10.24 6.52 -5.35
N PRO A 138 10.57 7.66 -5.97
CA PRO A 138 11.37 7.69 -7.20
C PRO A 138 12.81 7.27 -6.94
N GLY A 139 13.39 6.56 -7.91
CA GLY A 139 14.80 6.13 -7.85
C GLY A 139 15.11 5.28 -6.63
N ASP A 140 16.16 5.63 -5.90
CA ASP A 140 16.65 4.88 -4.73
C ASP A 140 15.97 5.28 -3.40
N GLU A 141 15.01 6.22 -3.44
CA GLU A 141 14.34 6.73 -2.23
C GLU A 141 13.64 5.62 -1.44
N ARG A 142 13.09 4.63 -2.14
CA ARG A 142 12.45 3.49 -1.52
C ARG A 142 13.43 2.68 -0.69
N ILE A 143 14.54 2.25 -1.27
CA ILE A 143 15.56 1.43 -0.60
C ILE A 143 16.13 2.20 0.59
N LYS A 144 16.38 3.50 0.42
CA LYS A 144 16.84 4.36 1.50
C LYS A 144 15.86 4.41 2.67
N PHE A 145 14.58 4.67 2.40
CA PHE A 145 13.54 4.69 3.42
C PHE A 145 13.40 3.35 4.13
N GLU A 146 13.36 2.26 3.38
CA GLU A 146 13.24 0.91 3.95
C GLU A 146 14.45 0.59 4.83
N LYS A 147 15.66 0.87 4.37
CA LYS A 147 16.92 0.66 5.09
C LYS A 147 16.99 1.49 6.39
N GLU A 148 16.64 2.78 6.31
CA GLU A 148 16.77 3.71 7.43
C GLU A 148 15.63 3.60 8.45
N VAL A 149 14.42 3.20 8.01
CA VAL A 149 13.22 3.22 8.85
C VAL A 149 12.63 1.83 9.07
N LEU A 150 12.33 1.10 7.99
CA LEU A 150 11.56 -0.14 8.12
C LEU A 150 12.41 -1.31 8.65
N PHE A 151 13.65 -1.43 8.21
CA PHE A 151 14.56 -2.48 8.70
C PHE A 151 14.74 -2.40 10.22
N PRO A 152 15.10 -1.23 10.80
CA PRO A 152 15.18 -1.09 12.25
C PRO A 152 13.87 -1.38 12.98
N LEU A 153 12.73 -0.89 12.45
CA LEU A 153 11.42 -1.16 13.04
C LEU A 153 11.05 -2.64 13.05
N ALA A 154 11.46 -3.37 12.02
CA ALA A 154 11.26 -4.81 11.91
C ALA A 154 12.27 -5.61 12.76
N GLY A 155 13.31 -4.97 13.29
CA GLY A 155 14.42 -5.63 13.98
C GLY A 155 15.37 -6.35 13.02
N LEU A 156 15.40 -5.93 11.76
CA LEU A 156 16.29 -6.44 10.71
C LEU A 156 17.59 -5.63 10.66
N ASN A 157 18.66 -6.25 10.15
CA ASN A 157 19.95 -5.56 10.01
C ASN A 157 19.94 -4.66 8.75
N PRO A 158 20.02 -3.30 8.89
CA PRO A 158 20.03 -2.38 7.75
C PRO A 158 21.20 -2.57 6.79
N GLU A 159 22.35 -3.10 7.28
CA GLU A 159 23.54 -3.32 6.44
C GLU A 159 23.32 -4.44 5.41
N GLU A 160 22.34 -5.31 5.62
CA GLU A 160 21.98 -6.36 4.67
C GLU A 160 20.98 -5.91 3.58
N ALA A 161 20.45 -4.68 3.70
CA ALA A 161 19.44 -4.15 2.76
C ALA A 161 19.94 -4.12 1.32
N ASP A 162 21.15 -3.59 1.09
CA ASP A 162 21.72 -3.47 -0.26
C ASP A 162 21.93 -4.84 -0.91
N LEU A 163 22.23 -5.87 -0.14
CA LEU A 163 22.32 -7.24 -0.65
C LEU A 163 20.93 -7.82 -0.93
N TYR A 164 19.95 -7.55 -0.07
CA TYR A 164 18.56 -7.99 -0.24
C TYR A 164 17.97 -7.53 -1.57
N TYR A 165 18.18 -6.26 -1.93
CA TYR A 165 17.63 -5.69 -3.18
C TYR A 165 18.42 -6.05 -4.45
N LYS A 166 19.58 -6.68 -4.33
CA LYS A 166 20.36 -7.18 -5.47
C LYS A 166 20.05 -8.63 -5.85
N VAL A 167 19.30 -9.33 -5.02
CA VAL A 167 19.02 -10.77 -5.12
C VAL A 167 17.53 -11.01 -5.41
#